data_39abddf8275502b7c1bdd602ba383fa2
#
_entry.id   39abddf8275502b7c1bdd602ba383fa2
#
_cell.length_a   1.000
_cell.length_b   1.000
_cell.length_c   1.000
_cell.angle_alpha   90.00
_cell.angle_beta   90.00
_cell.angle_gamma   90.00
#
_symmetry.space_group_name_H-M   'P 1'
#
loop_
_entity.id
_entity.type
_entity.pdbx_description
1 polymer ?
#
loop_
_entity_poly.entity_id
_entity_poly.type
_entity_poly.pdbx_seq_one_letter_code
_entity_poly.pdbx_strand_id
1 'polypeptide(L)'
;MKHLFIMTVLMFGFVGVADAAHSKAEHEVEAAFNQYFQARQDQDYKTVVALESKFGTMNTNSDGSFHKPLNKQSEADWKASQLGGILVPYHPDFTELADDVVHVRFYYEGVIETPNMTRDYRTRASMNWVNEDGKWVAKTMHFSAASFGDVTVTQASDFED
;
A
#
# COMPACT_ATOMS: atom_id res chain seq x y z
N MET A 1 5.10 -39.47 -62.75
CA MET A 1 4.39 -38.38 -62.08
C MET A 1 4.72 -38.45 -60.60
N LYS A 2 5.56 -37.53 -60.12
CA LYS A 2 6.00 -37.50 -58.70
C LYS A 2 5.21 -36.40 -58.03
N HIS A 3 4.34 -36.75 -57.08
CA HIS A 3 3.60 -35.80 -56.28
C HIS A 3 4.47 -35.31 -55.11
N LEU A 4 4.81 -34.01 -55.16
CA LEU A 4 5.50 -33.30 -54.06
C LEU A 4 4.47 -32.81 -53.06
N PHE A 5 4.48 -33.43 -51.85
CA PHE A 5 3.65 -32.98 -50.72
C PHE A 5 4.41 -31.88 -50.01
N ILE A 6 3.90 -30.62 -50.09
CA ILE A 6 4.40 -29.50 -49.33
C ILE A 6 3.66 -29.49 -47.97
N MET A 7 4.38 -29.83 -46.90
CA MET A 7 3.88 -29.80 -45.53
C MET A 7 4.11 -28.38 -44.97
N THR A 8 3.02 -27.60 -44.91
CA THR A 8 3.06 -26.28 -44.31
C THR A 8 2.98 -26.44 -42.79
N VAL A 9 4.09 -26.19 -42.10
CA VAL A 9 4.14 -26.13 -40.64
C VAL A 9 3.62 -24.76 -40.19
N LEU A 10 2.41 -24.71 -39.64
CA LEU A 10 1.89 -23.52 -38.94
C LEU A 10 2.60 -23.47 -37.58
N MET A 11 3.53 -22.50 -37.44
CA MET A 11 4.05 -22.09 -36.14
C MET A 11 2.97 -21.25 -35.43
N PHE A 12 2.28 -21.85 -34.50
CA PHE A 12 1.53 -21.09 -33.50
C PHE A 12 2.52 -20.40 -32.54
N GLY A 13 2.73 -19.11 -32.75
CA GLY A 13 3.42 -18.27 -31.79
C GLY A 13 2.58 -18.19 -30.52
N PHE A 14 3.03 -18.83 -29.44
CA PHE A 14 2.55 -18.52 -28.10
C PHE A 14 2.95 -17.08 -27.77
N VAL A 15 2.01 -16.17 -27.86
CA VAL A 15 2.14 -14.86 -27.20
C VAL A 15 1.97 -15.16 -25.72
N GLY A 16 3.05 -15.42 -25.02
CA GLY A 16 3.07 -15.44 -23.57
C GLY A 16 2.68 -14.04 -23.10
N VAL A 17 1.56 -13.93 -22.37
CA VAL A 17 1.30 -12.77 -21.54
C VAL A 17 2.44 -12.78 -20.52
N ALA A 18 3.41 -11.89 -20.68
CA ALA A 18 4.42 -11.65 -19.67
C ALA A 18 3.66 -11.00 -18.49
N ASP A 19 3.44 -11.74 -17.41
CA ASP A 19 3.23 -11.09 -16.12
C ASP A 19 4.41 -10.12 -15.96
N ALA A 20 4.08 -8.85 -15.81
CA ALA A 20 5.10 -7.84 -15.56
C ALA A 20 5.78 -8.23 -14.24
N ALA A 21 6.98 -8.78 -14.32
CA ALA A 21 7.73 -9.14 -13.13
C ALA A 21 7.95 -7.87 -12.32
N HIS A 22 7.56 -7.89 -11.05
CA HIS A 22 7.81 -6.79 -10.12
C HIS A 22 9.28 -6.40 -10.16
N SER A 23 9.54 -5.09 -10.17
CA SER A 23 10.89 -4.57 -10.13
C SER A 23 11.57 -4.87 -8.79
N LYS A 24 12.89 -4.74 -8.74
CA LYS A 24 13.61 -4.87 -7.48
C LYS A 24 13.13 -3.86 -6.43
N ALA A 25 12.86 -2.62 -6.85
CA ALA A 25 12.34 -1.56 -5.97
C ALA A 25 10.96 -1.91 -5.42
N GLU A 26 10.06 -2.44 -6.24
CA GLU A 26 8.74 -2.89 -5.81
C GLU A 26 8.83 -4.02 -4.76
N HIS A 27 9.67 -5.02 -4.96
CA HIS A 27 9.89 -6.07 -3.97
C HIS A 27 10.48 -5.56 -2.64
N GLU A 28 11.44 -4.63 -2.71
CA GLU A 28 12.03 -4.04 -1.51
C GLU A 28 11.00 -3.19 -0.75
N VAL A 29 10.15 -2.45 -1.47
CA VAL A 29 9.07 -1.66 -0.87
C VAL A 29 7.97 -2.57 -0.32
N GLU A 30 7.62 -3.66 -1.00
CA GLU A 30 6.67 -4.63 -0.48
C GLU A 30 7.12 -5.20 0.88
N ALA A 31 8.40 -5.53 1.02
CA ALA A 31 8.96 -5.99 2.29
C ALA A 31 8.88 -4.91 3.38
N ALA A 32 9.24 -3.67 3.06
CA ALA A 32 9.17 -2.54 3.99
C ALA A 32 7.72 -2.19 4.37
N PHE A 33 6.79 -2.23 3.42
CA PHE A 33 5.37 -2.02 3.61
C PHE A 33 4.77 -3.07 4.57
N ASN A 34 5.04 -4.34 4.33
CA ASN A 34 4.57 -5.42 5.19
C ASN A 34 5.13 -5.29 6.61
N GLN A 35 6.42 -4.97 6.74
CA GLN A 35 7.05 -4.72 8.04
C GLN A 35 6.40 -3.52 8.76
N TYR A 36 6.10 -2.44 8.05
CA TYR A 36 5.49 -1.24 8.61
C TYR A 36 4.10 -1.53 9.19
N PHE A 37 3.24 -2.21 8.44
CA PHE A 37 1.89 -2.52 8.90
C PHE A 37 1.87 -3.59 9.99
N GLN A 38 2.77 -4.57 9.94
CA GLN A 38 2.95 -5.53 11.02
C GLN A 38 3.40 -4.82 12.32
N ALA A 39 4.40 -3.95 12.22
CA ALA A 39 4.88 -3.18 13.37
C ALA A 39 3.78 -2.29 13.98
N ARG A 40 2.91 -1.69 13.15
CA ARG A 40 1.75 -0.94 13.64
C ARG A 40 0.78 -1.83 14.42
N GLN A 41 0.54 -3.04 13.93
CA GLN A 41 -0.35 -4.00 14.57
C GLN A 41 0.21 -4.50 15.91
N ASP A 42 1.51 -4.75 15.94
CA ASP A 42 2.24 -5.21 17.13
C ASP A 42 2.56 -4.07 18.12
N GLN A 43 2.21 -2.81 17.77
CA GLN A 43 2.54 -1.61 18.53
C GLN A 43 4.07 -1.42 18.72
N ASP A 44 4.87 -1.97 17.81
CA ASP A 44 6.30 -1.70 17.70
C ASP A 44 6.56 -0.34 17.06
N TYR A 45 6.26 0.72 17.78
CA TYR A 45 6.35 2.07 17.29
C TYR A 45 7.78 2.50 16.97
N LYS A 46 8.78 1.85 17.52
CA LYS A 46 10.18 2.05 17.16
C LYS A 46 10.41 1.67 15.69
N THR A 47 9.91 0.51 15.27
CA THR A 47 10.00 0.05 13.88
C THR A 47 9.13 0.92 12.97
N VAL A 48 7.93 1.32 13.41
CA VAL A 48 7.06 2.24 12.65
C VAL A 48 7.82 3.54 12.33
N VAL A 49 8.33 4.22 13.35
CA VAL A 49 9.08 5.49 13.19
C VAL A 49 10.34 5.30 12.32
N ALA A 50 11.00 4.16 12.45
CA ALA A 50 12.17 3.86 11.65
C ALA A 50 11.86 3.66 10.16
N LEU A 51 10.62 3.31 9.81
CA LEU A 51 10.13 3.15 8.43
C LEU A 51 9.40 4.39 7.90
N GLU A 52 9.33 5.47 8.65
CA GLU A 52 8.87 6.78 8.19
C GLU A 52 10.05 7.68 7.81
N SER A 53 9.80 8.61 6.89
CA SER A 53 10.82 9.57 6.45
C SER A 53 11.39 10.35 7.62
N LYS A 54 12.72 10.38 7.75
CA LYS A 54 13.42 11.19 8.76
C LYS A 54 13.15 12.68 8.65
N PHE A 55 12.68 13.14 7.50
CA PHE A 55 12.27 14.52 7.26
C PHE A 55 10.79 14.78 7.55
N GLY A 56 10.06 13.75 7.99
CA GLY A 56 8.63 13.78 8.22
C GLY A 56 7.79 13.32 7.04
N THR A 57 6.53 13.02 7.30
CA THR A 57 5.54 12.49 6.36
C THR A 57 4.49 13.53 6.00
N MET A 58 3.92 13.40 4.80
CA MET A 58 2.74 14.17 4.36
C MET A 58 1.53 13.25 4.45
N ASN A 59 0.64 13.52 5.39
CA ASN A 59 -0.51 12.66 5.63
C ASN A 59 -1.81 13.42 5.34
N THR A 60 -2.72 12.76 4.60
CA THR A 60 -4.11 13.15 4.42
C THR A 60 -4.97 12.03 4.97
N ASN A 61 -5.77 12.32 5.98
CA ASN A 61 -6.47 11.30 6.75
C ASN A 61 -7.95 11.22 6.38
N SER A 62 -8.55 10.08 6.66
CA SER A 62 -9.97 9.79 6.39
C SER A 62 -10.96 10.65 7.18
N ASP A 63 -10.51 11.34 8.23
CA ASP A 63 -11.27 12.31 8.99
C ASP A 63 -11.27 13.73 8.37
N GLY A 64 -10.62 13.89 7.22
CA GLY A 64 -10.49 15.17 6.52
C GLY A 64 -9.28 15.99 6.95
N SER A 65 -8.51 15.55 7.93
CA SER A 65 -7.29 16.23 8.33
C SER A 65 -6.13 15.97 7.36
N PHE A 66 -5.22 16.93 7.26
CA PHE A 66 -3.95 16.74 6.57
C PHE A 66 -2.85 17.55 7.27
N HIS A 67 -1.62 17.04 7.21
CA HIS A 67 -0.51 17.58 7.93
C HIS A 67 0.26 18.62 7.10
N LYS A 68 0.28 19.86 7.59
CA LYS A 68 1.14 20.95 7.12
C LYS A 68 1.71 21.67 8.33
N PRO A 69 3.02 21.86 8.44
CA PRO A 69 4.10 21.28 7.64
C PRO A 69 4.20 19.75 7.76
N LEU A 70 5.26 19.15 7.21
CA LEU A 70 5.51 17.70 7.33
C LEU A 70 5.42 17.27 8.79
N ASN A 71 4.69 16.20 9.06
CA ASN A 71 4.56 15.64 10.39
C ASN A 71 5.72 14.68 10.67
N LYS A 72 6.37 14.84 11.80
CA LYS A 72 7.39 13.91 12.28
C LYS A 72 6.95 13.38 13.63
N GLN A 73 6.41 12.18 13.63
CA GLN A 73 5.96 11.50 14.84
C GLN A 73 7.12 10.78 15.52
N SER A 74 7.17 10.87 16.83
CA SER A 74 8.02 10.04 17.68
C SER A 74 7.30 8.77 18.13
N GLU A 75 8.04 7.82 18.71
CA GLU A 75 7.45 6.65 19.37
C GLU A 75 6.44 7.06 20.46
N ALA A 76 6.71 8.15 21.18
CA ALA A 76 5.82 8.66 22.21
C ALA A 76 4.51 9.21 21.63
N ASP A 77 4.57 9.88 20.47
CA ASP A 77 3.37 10.39 19.78
C ASP A 77 2.50 9.23 19.28
N TRP A 78 3.11 8.21 18.68
CA TRP A 78 2.42 7.00 18.26
C TRP A 78 1.74 6.30 19.44
N LYS A 79 2.46 6.14 20.54
CA LYS A 79 1.93 5.53 21.77
C LYS A 79 0.79 6.37 22.38
N ALA A 80 0.88 7.69 22.32
CA ALA A 80 -0.14 8.58 22.83
C ALA A 80 -1.44 8.58 22.00
N SER A 81 -1.37 8.17 20.74
CA SER A 81 -2.56 8.08 19.86
C SER A 81 -3.60 7.09 20.39
N GLN A 82 -3.20 6.11 21.21
CA GLN A 82 -4.04 5.06 21.80
C GLN A 82 -4.97 4.36 20.80
N LEU A 83 -4.60 4.35 19.54
CA LEU A 83 -5.34 3.62 18.52
C LEU A 83 -5.03 2.14 18.66
N GLY A 84 -6.04 1.39 19.06
CA GLY A 84 -6.03 -0.08 19.06
C GLY A 84 -6.85 -0.64 17.92
N GLY A 85 -7.10 -1.95 17.99
CA GLY A 85 -7.89 -2.69 17.01
C GLY A 85 -7.03 -3.43 16.01
N ILE A 86 -7.69 -4.02 15.04
CA ILE A 86 -7.05 -4.81 13.98
C ILE A 86 -7.35 -4.12 12.65
N LEU A 87 -6.31 -3.59 12.01
CA LEU A 87 -6.39 -2.98 10.69
C LEU A 87 -5.40 -3.67 9.75
N VAL A 88 -5.88 -4.14 8.62
CA VAL A 88 -5.09 -4.92 7.66
C VAL A 88 -5.10 -4.23 6.30
N PRO A 89 -3.95 -4.12 5.63
CA PRO A 89 -3.92 -3.74 4.22
C PRO A 89 -4.35 -4.93 3.34
N TYR A 90 -5.29 -4.67 2.42
CA TYR A 90 -5.77 -5.64 1.43
C TYR A 90 -5.42 -5.20 0.02
N HIS A 91 -5.10 -6.16 -0.84
CA HIS A 91 -4.82 -5.96 -2.26
C HIS A 91 -3.81 -4.83 -2.53
N PRO A 92 -2.62 -4.88 -1.90
CA PRO A 92 -1.60 -3.88 -2.19
C PRO A 92 -1.09 -4.05 -3.62
N ASP A 93 -1.03 -2.93 -4.34
CA ASP A 93 -0.54 -2.83 -5.70
C ASP A 93 0.65 -1.86 -5.69
N PHE A 94 1.81 -2.33 -6.13
CA PHE A 94 3.08 -1.62 -6.10
C PHE A 94 3.44 -1.18 -7.51
N THR A 95 3.77 0.09 -7.68
CA THR A 95 4.19 0.66 -8.96
C THR A 95 5.43 1.52 -8.78
N GLU A 96 6.54 1.14 -9.38
CA GLU A 96 7.73 1.98 -9.46
C GLU A 96 7.47 3.19 -10.34
N LEU A 97 7.57 4.39 -9.77
CA LEU A 97 7.40 5.65 -10.48
C LEU A 97 8.72 6.28 -10.89
N ALA A 98 9.79 6.00 -10.15
CA ALA A 98 11.16 6.40 -10.39
C ALA A 98 12.10 5.48 -9.60
N ASP A 99 13.39 5.50 -9.90
CA ASP A 99 14.42 4.64 -9.28
C ASP A 99 14.41 4.70 -7.74
N ASP A 100 13.92 5.80 -7.18
CA ASP A 100 13.87 6.08 -5.75
C ASP A 100 12.45 6.30 -5.21
N VAL A 101 11.40 6.01 -6.02
CA VAL A 101 10.00 6.23 -5.66
C VAL A 101 9.13 5.05 -6.09
N VAL A 102 8.44 4.43 -5.13
CA VAL A 102 7.39 3.44 -5.39
C VAL A 102 6.06 3.94 -4.81
N HIS A 103 5.04 3.91 -5.63
CA HIS A 103 3.65 4.18 -5.23
C HIS A 103 2.96 2.87 -4.86
N VAL A 104 2.18 2.87 -3.76
CA VAL A 104 1.40 1.72 -3.31
C VAL A 104 -0.05 2.14 -3.14
N ARG A 105 -0.97 1.38 -3.73
CA ARG A 105 -2.42 1.53 -3.53
C ARG A 105 -2.95 0.29 -2.84
N PHE A 106 -3.89 0.46 -1.91
CA PHE A 106 -4.45 -0.66 -1.16
C PHE A 106 -5.74 -0.25 -0.45
N TYR A 107 -6.49 -1.23 0.03
CA TYR A 107 -7.56 -1.02 1.01
C TYR A 107 -6.99 -1.21 2.40
N TYR A 108 -7.38 -0.34 3.33
CA TYR A 108 -6.99 -0.46 4.74
C TYR A 108 -8.24 -0.55 5.58
N GLU A 109 -8.52 -1.74 6.06
CA GLU A 109 -9.81 -2.10 6.64
C GLU A 109 -9.66 -2.90 7.93
N GLY A 110 -10.72 -2.85 8.75
CA GLY A 110 -10.83 -3.61 9.98
C GLY A 110 -11.61 -2.89 11.05
N VAL A 111 -11.12 -2.95 12.27
CA VAL A 111 -11.75 -2.34 13.44
C VAL A 111 -10.77 -1.42 14.14
N ILE A 112 -11.20 -0.19 14.40
CA ILE A 112 -10.49 0.74 15.28
C ILE A 112 -11.10 0.67 16.67
N GLU A 113 -10.23 0.54 17.67
CA GLU A 113 -10.58 0.63 19.08
C GLU A 113 -9.91 1.84 19.72
N THR A 114 -10.71 2.59 20.45
CA THR A 114 -10.24 3.66 21.34
C THR A 114 -10.83 3.42 22.72
N PRO A 115 -10.37 4.09 23.79
CA PRO A 115 -10.93 3.91 25.13
C PRO A 115 -12.45 4.07 25.22
N ASN A 116 -13.06 4.80 24.27
CA ASN A 116 -14.47 5.15 24.30
C ASN A 116 -15.30 4.57 23.15
N MET A 117 -14.68 3.87 22.18
CA MET A 117 -15.39 3.50 20.97
C MET A 117 -14.69 2.35 20.23
N THR A 118 -15.49 1.43 19.73
CA THR A 118 -15.09 0.44 18.72
C THR A 118 -15.92 0.69 17.46
N ARG A 119 -15.30 0.76 16.30
CA ARG A 119 -16.00 0.97 15.03
C ARG A 119 -15.29 0.30 13.86
N ASP A 120 -16.06 -0.04 12.85
CA ASP A 120 -15.54 -0.45 11.55
C ASP A 120 -14.74 0.70 10.92
N TYR A 121 -13.64 0.33 10.29
CA TYR A 121 -12.81 1.24 9.54
C TYR A 121 -12.57 0.68 8.15
N ARG A 122 -12.92 1.46 7.14
CA ARG A 122 -12.74 1.07 5.73
C ARG A 122 -12.27 2.27 4.94
N THR A 123 -11.09 2.15 4.36
CA THR A 123 -10.50 3.22 3.56
C THR A 123 -9.84 2.68 2.31
N ARG A 124 -9.85 3.51 1.26
CA ARG A 124 -8.91 3.41 0.15
C ARG A 124 -7.68 4.20 0.53
N ALA A 125 -6.53 3.60 0.38
CA ALA A 125 -5.29 4.21 0.80
C ALA A 125 -4.26 4.20 -0.32
N SER A 126 -3.41 5.20 -0.30
CA SER A 126 -2.20 5.22 -1.11
C SER A 126 -1.03 5.79 -0.34
N MET A 127 0.17 5.31 -0.67
CA MET A 127 1.42 5.74 -0.07
C MET A 127 2.47 5.92 -1.16
N ASN A 128 3.36 6.88 -0.96
CA ASN A 128 4.62 6.88 -1.69
C ASN A 128 5.75 6.53 -0.72
N TRP A 129 6.49 5.53 -1.13
CA TRP A 129 7.73 5.13 -0.50
C TRP A 129 8.89 5.73 -1.27
N VAL A 130 9.86 6.26 -0.55
CA VAL A 130 11.05 6.87 -1.13
C VAL A 130 12.31 6.22 -0.57
N ASN A 131 13.33 6.14 -1.41
CA ASN A 131 14.64 5.65 -0.96
C ASN A 131 15.44 6.80 -0.35
N GLU A 132 15.58 6.82 0.97
CA GLU A 132 16.41 7.77 1.71
C GLU A 132 17.69 7.07 2.18
N ASP A 133 18.81 7.41 1.57
CA ASP A 133 20.14 6.86 1.91
C ASP A 133 20.21 5.31 1.85
N GLY A 134 19.57 4.71 0.86
CA GLY A 134 19.56 3.25 0.66
C GLY A 134 18.49 2.52 1.47
N LYS A 135 17.58 3.23 2.12
CA LYS A 135 16.47 2.68 2.89
C LYS A 135 15.13 3.18 2.36
N TRP A 136 14.22 2.26 2.10
CA TRP A 136 12.85 2.59 1.75
C TRP A 136 12.05 3.03 2.99
N VAL A 137 11.45 4.21 2.91
CA VAL A 137 10.66 4.81 3.98
C VAL A 137 9.36 5.41 3.43
N ALA A 138 8.31 5.37 4.22
CA ALA A 138 7.04 6.00 3.90
C ALA A 138 7.19 7.54 3.92
N LYS A 139 6.82 8.20 2.82
CA LYS A 139 6.91 9.66 2.66
C LYS A 139 5.56 10.35 2.63
N THR A 140 4.60 9.77 1.91
CA THR A 140 3.25 10.31 1.86
C THR A 140 2.25 9.19 2.17
N MET A 141 1.15 9.56 2.83
CA MET A 141 0.05 8.65 3.10
C MET A 141 -1.25 9.38 2.85
N HIS A 142 -2.13 8.76 2.09
CA HIS A 142 -3.49 9.24 1.89
C HIS A 142 -4.48 8.15 2.27
N PHE A 143 -5.44 8.49 3.10
CA PHE A 143 -6.53 7.62 3.50
C PHE A 143 -7.85 8.33 3.22
N SER A 144 -8.68 7.76 2.36
CA SER A 144 -10.03 8.26 2.08
C SER A 144 -11.07 7.24 2.48
N ALA A 145 -12.16 7.70 3.11
CA ALA A 145 -13.25 6.81 3.47
C ALA A 145 -13.79 6.09 2.22
N ALA A 146 -13.93 4.77 2.31
CA ALA A 146 -14.58 3.96 1.27
C ALA A 146 -16.09 3.96 1.51
N SER A 147 -16.71 5.14 1.36
CA SER A 147 -18.14 5.34 1.56
C SER A 147 -18.78 5.95 0.34
N PHE A 148 -20.04 5.59 0.09
CA PHE A 148 -20.89 6.24 -0.91
C PHE A 148 -22.12 6.80 -0.19
N GLY A 149 -22.23 8.11 -0.15
CA GLY A 149 -23.25 8.78 0.67
C GLY A 149 -23.03 8.50 2.16
N ASP A 150 -24.12 8.28 2.91
CA ASP A 150 -24.07 7.98 4.35
C ASP A 150 -23.79 6.51 4.67
N VAL A 151 -23.53 5.68 3.64
CA VAL A 151 -23.27 4.25 3.80
C VAL A 151 -21.83 3.96 3.40
N THR A 152 -21.06 3.40 4.32
CA THR A 152 -19.74 2.86 4.01
C THR A 152 -19.93 1.50 3.36
N VAL A 153 -19.84 1.43 2.04
CA VAL A 153 -19.97 0.20 1.27
C VAL A 153 -18.74 0.03 0.42
N THR A 154 -18.00 -1.04 0.64
CA THR A 154 -17.03 -1.53 -0.33
C THR A 154 -17.82 -2.34 -1.36
N GLN A 155 -17.76 -1.97 -2.62
CA GLN A 155 -18.45 -2.68 -3.69
C GLN A 155 -17.60 -3.85 -4.17
N ALA A 156 -18.24 -4.95 -4.56
CA ALA A 156 -17.51 -6.10 -5.12
C ALA A 156 -16.68 -5.69 -6.36
N SER A 157 -17.17 -4.76 -7.17
CA SER A 157 -16.46 -4.18 -8.31
C SER A 157 -15.19 -3.41 -7.95
N ASP A 158 -14.98 -3.05 -6.68
CA ASP A 158 -13.73 -2.42 -6.24
C ASP A 158 -12.55 -3.42 -6.23
N PHE A 159 -12.84 -4.72 -6.41
CA PHE A 159 -11.87 -5.82 -6.41
C PHE A 159 -11.80 -6.57 -7.75
N GLU A 160 -12.55 -6.11 -8.76
CA GLU A 160 -12.52 -6.68 -10.10
C GLU A 160 -11.43 -5.96 -10.92
N ASP A 161 -10.44 -6.74 -11.41
CA ASP A 161 -9.39 -6.29 -12.33
C ASP A 161 -9.90 -6.21 -13.78
#